data_b3ff9f5dfc9668275f3514c6ed6c7ff2
#
_entry.id   b3ff9f5dfc9668275f3514c6ed6c7ff2
#
_cell.length_a   1.000
_cell.length_b   1.000
_cell.length_c   1.000
_cell.angle_alpha   90.00
_cell.angle_beta   90.00
_cell.angle_gamma   90.00
#
_symmetry.space_group_name_H-M   'P 1'
#
loop_
_entity.id
_entity.type
_entity.pdbx_description
1 polymer ?
#
loop_
_entity_poly.entity_id
_entity_poly.type
_entity_poly.pdbx_seq_one_letter_code
_entity_poly.pdbx_strand_id
1 'polypeptide(L)'
;MLRALSLSLFVATGLFVFACGSADSSGSNPNCSNNSCSACANCYELCVCTTGDTAQCAPACGMSSTGGAPGGGGAPAGGAGGGPSGGSGGGGGTISSGGLATGLSITEISLYQAVKVPLMQNWSEPARNAPIIVDREGVFRVFVNPESGYQAREIIARVELAGGATGSFDGKAYIGGPSSDTDPNSTIQVSIPPGTIKPNTTYTVSLLEAAQGQSFPGASDKAKYGAVNLGAQGSGVFNVMLVPIVINGITPVTGPSEVQAYHDRLFKLYPAHEVNVEVRAPATYGGSAPQAKSISGWNQLLNWLMQLRSNDKPPANYYYYGVFTPATSFAAFCGGACIAGLSNTPYNQPNDVLSRSSIGLGFFPSGGNPSSSDTMAHEVGHALGLFHAPCQTQDADPQFPYSGGGIGTWGWDIFTKNFLEPSKYKDIMGYCDPTWTADWTFNKMYKRISYVNGAGDVAVPTDPERAPGRFNTAIIADDGTLSWGTPIDTPWPVLTDERTVEILDAAGKVIGKVKGFAYPVGHDGKTTFLLIRDKGAFAPNAAAIKPAGSPVSLAL
;
A
#
# COMPACT_ATOMS: atom_id res chain seq x y z
N MET A 1 4.89 -23.41 -58.32
CA MET A 1 3.79 -22.74 -59.04
C MET A 1 2.99 -21.91 -58.02
N LEU A 2 2.99 -20.63 -58.27
CA LEU A 2 2.39 -19.58 -57.51
C LEU A 2 0.87 -19.73 -57.35
N ARG A 3 0.32 -19.27 -56.23
CA ARG A 3 -0.77 -18.31 -56.20
C ARG A 3 -0.83 -17.64 -54.82
N ALA A 4 -0.53 -16.34 -54.81
CA ALA A 4 -0.79 -15.40 -53.74
C ALA A 4 -2.29 -15.14 -53.68
N LEU A 5 -2.86 -15.11 -52.44
CA LEU A 5 -4.14 -14.48 -52.15
C LEU A 5 -3.89 -13.35 -51.16
N SER A 6 -4.00 -12.14 -51.65
CA SER A 6 -4.09 -10.91 -50.88
C SER A 6 -5.47 -10.85 -50.20
N LEU A 7 -5.46 -10.78 -48.86
CA LEU A 7 -6.65 -10.49 -48.07
C LEU A 7 -6.52 -9.07 -47.52
N SER A 8 -7.31 -8.17 -48.12
CA SER A 8 -7.45 -6.78 -47.66
C SER A 8 -8.22 -6.74 -46.35
N LEU A 9 -7.56 -6.33 -45.28
CA LEU A 9 -8.18 -6.11 -43.97
C LEU A 9 -8.72 -4.67 -43.94
N PHE A 10 -10.02 -4.52 -44.05
CA PHE A 10 -10.69 -3.26 -43.74
C PHE A 10 -10.64 -3.02 -42.24
N VAL A 11 -9.85 -2.05 -41.81
CA VAL A 11 -9.89 -1.49 -40.46
C VAL A 11 -11.08 -0.54 -40.41
N ALA A 12 -12.17 -1.00 -39.83
CA ALA A 12 -13.28 -0.14 -39.45
C ALA A 12 -12.88 0.56 -38.14
N THR A 13 -12.40 1.80 -38.23
CA THR A 13 -12.29 2.72 -37.08
C THR A 13 -13.71 3.11 -36.66
N GLY A 14 -14.26 2.36 -35.69
CA GLY A 14 -15.46 2.74 -34.99
C GLY A 14 -15.14 3.88 -34.02
N LEU A 15 -15.41 5.11 -34.42
CA LEU A 15 -15.44 6.26 -33.55
C LEU A 15 -16.67 6.12 -32.66
N PHE A 16 -16.51 5.61 -31.42
CA PHE A 16 -17.54 5.72 -30.40
C PHE A 16 -17.51 7.15 -29.86
N VAL A 17 -18.27 8.03 -30.49
CA VAL A 17 -18.63 9.32 -29.91
C VAL A 17 -19.72 9.04 -28.88
N PHE A 18 -19.34 8.96 -27.60
CA PHE A 18 -20.31 9.11 -26.52
C PHE A 18 -20.68 10.58 -26.43
N ALA A 19 -21.79 10.95 -27.06
CA ALA A 19 -22.37 12.25 -26.91
C ALA A 19 -22.87 12.41 -25.47
N CYS A 20 -22.22 13.25 -24.66
CA CYS A 20 -22.89 13.90 -23.54
C CYS A 20 -23.99 14.76 -24.15
N GLY A 21 -25.28 14.37 -23.94
CA GLY A 21 -26.41 15.12 -24.44
C GLY A 21 -26.37 16.57 -23.94
N SER A 22 -26.64 17.49 -24.84
CA SER A 22 -26.83 18.91 -24.52
C SER A 22 -27.87 19.07 -23.41
N ALA A 23 -27.50 19.76 -22.33
CA ALA A 23 -28.39 20.13 -21.26
C ALA A 23 -29.57 20.92 -21.79
N ASP A 24 -30.78 20.44 -21.61
CA ASP A 24 -31.93 21.30 -21.74
C ASP A 24 -32.13 22.10 -20.44
N SER A 25 -32.85 23.21 -20.54
CA SER A 25 -32.94 24.30 -19.56
C SER A 25 -33.59 23.95 -18.22
N SER A 26 -33.68 22.67 -17.83
CA SER A 26 -34.23 22.16 -16.58
C SER A 26 -33.17 21.56 -15.61
N GLY A 27 -31.90 21.66 -15.91
CA GLY A 27 -30.81 21.50 -14.92
C GLY A 27 -30.53 20.08 -14.43
N SER A 28 -31.08 19.04 -15.01
CA SER A 28 -30.72 17.65 -14.69
C SER A 28 -30.23 16.91 -15.92
N ASN A 29 -28.96 16.55 -15.93
CA ASN A 29 -28.40 15.68 -16.96
C ASN A 29 -28.86 14.24 -16.69
N PRO A 30 -29.68 13.61 -17.57
CA PRO A 30 -30.21 12.29 -17.35
C PRO A 30 -29.13 11.17 -17.30
N ASN A 31 -27.91 11.47 -17.72
CA ASN A 31 -26.79 10.50 -17.67
C ASN A 31 -25.97 10.58 -16.39
N CYS A 32 -26.24 11.53 -15.51
CA CYS A 32 -25.62 11.66 -14.18
C CYS A 32 -26.63 11.51 -13.05
N SER A 33 -27.65 10.67 -13.21
CA SER A 33 -28.52 10.28 -12.11
C SER A 33 -27.74 9.41 -11.10
N ASN A 34 -28.11 9.43 -9.83
CA ASN A 34 -27.40 8.77 -8.71
C ASN A 34 -26.99 7.31 -8.95
N ASN A 35 -27.54 6.61 -9.92
CA ASN A 35 -27.17 5.23 -10.26
C ASN A 35 -26.13 5.13 -11.39
N SER A 36 -25.96 6.16 -12.22
CA SER A 36 -24.98 6.12 -13.32
C SER A 36 -23.61 6.74 -12.92
N CYS A 37 -23.59 7.60 -11.93
CA CYS A 37 -22.31 8.10 -11.38
C CYS A 37 -21.55 7.03 -10.57
N SER A 38 -22.22 6.03 -10.01
CA SER A 38 -21.56 4.89 -9.37
C SER A 38 -20.92 3.89 -10.34
N ALA A 39 -21.37 3.91 -11.61
CA ALA A 39 -20.78 3.09 -12.68
C ALA A 39 -19.64 3.81 -13.42
N CYS A 40 -19.56 5.14 -13.31
CA CYS A 40 -18.46 5.95 -13.87
C CYS A 40 -17.59 6.40 -12.69
N ALA A 41 -16.60 5.61 -12.32
CA ALA A 41 -15.66 5.94 -11.26
C ALA A 41 -14.96 7.30 -11.47
N ASN A 42 -15.12 7.94 -12.64
CA ASN A 42 -14.50 9.20 -13.05
C ASN A 42 -15.41 10.10 -13.89
N CYS A 43 -16.69 10.24 -13.52
CA CYS A 43 -17.62 11.13 -14.22
C CYS A 43 -17.09 12.58 -14.29
N TYR A 44 -16.45 13.08 -13.23
CA TYR A 44 -15.83 14.39 -13.17
C TYR A 44 -14.64 14.52 -14.13
N GLU A 45 -13.72 13.56 -14.12
CA GLU A 45 -12.56 13.55 -15.03
C GLU A 45 -12.98 13.43 -16.50
N LEU A 46 -13.96 12.58 -16.78
CA LEU A 46 -14.49 12.44 -18.13
C LEU A 46 -15.14 13.74 -18.62
N CYS A 47 -15.87 14.44 -17.75
CA CYS A 47 -16.46 15.74 -18.05
C CYS A 47 -15.37 16.79 -18.27
N VAL A 48 -14.38 16.90 -17.40
CA VAL A 48 -13.25 17.85 -17.52
C VAL A 48 -12.44 17.57 -18.78
N CYS A 49 -12.16 16.32 -19.12
CA CYS A 49 -11.48 15.94 -20.35
C CYS A 49 -12.27 16.32 -21.62
N THR A 50 -13.61 16.32 -21.54
CA THR A 50 -14.47 16.58 -22.71
C THR A 50 -14.76 18.08 -22.89
N THR A 51 -14.85 18.85 -21.81
CA THR A 51 -15.24 20.25 -21.83
C THR A 51 -14.11 21.23 -21.49
N GLY A 52 -13.07 20.76 -20.78
CA GLY A 52 -12.00 21.61 -20.26
C GLY A 52 -12.41 22.55 -19.13
N ASP A 53 -13.65 22.43 -18.62
CA ASP A 53 -14.22 23.37 -17.65
C ASP A 53 -14.59 22.68 -16.33
N THR A 54 -13.74 22.86 -15.33
CA THR A 54 -13.91 22.29 -14.00
C THR A 54 -15.10 22.86 -13.23
N ALA A 55 -15.51 24.10 -13.55
CA ALA A 55 -16.62 24.77 -12.87
C ALA A 55 -17.99 24.22 -13.28
N GLN A 56 -18.10 23.75 -14.52
CA GLN A 56 -19.33 23.12 -15.01
C GLN A 56 -19.45 21.64 -14.60
N CYS A 57 -18.32 20.97 -14.45
CA CYS A 57 -18.30 19.52 -14.18
C CYS A 57 -18.57 19.17 -12.71
N ALA A 58 -18.17 20.00 -11.77
CA ALA A 58 -18.39 19.75 -10.34
C ALA A 58 -19.89 19.64 -9.95
N PRO A 59 -20.78 20.57 -10.36
CA PRO A 59 -22.21 20.45 -10.10
C PRO A 59 -22.89 19.29 -10.85
N ALA A 60 -22.45 19.03 -12.09
CA ALA A 60 -23.01 17.95 -12.92
C ALA A 60 -22.72 16.54 -12.36
N CYS A 61 -21.65 16.39 -11.60
CA CYS A 61 -21.25 15.14 -10.95
C CYS A 61 -21.59 15.09 -9.45
N GLY A 62 -22.39 16.03 -8.92
CA GLY A 62 -22.82 16.05 -7.52
C GLY A 62 -21.76 16.47 -6.51
N MET A 63 -20.68 17.12 -6.98
CA MET A 63 -19.63 17.65 -6.11
C MET A 63 -19.93 19.09 -5.72
N SER A 64 -19.94 19.39 -4.40
CA SER A 64 -20.12 20.78 -3.92
C SER A 64 -18.81 21.54 -4.09
N SER A 65 -18.85 22.65 -4.82
CA SER A 65 -17.74 23.61 -4.89
C SER A 65 -17.65 24.41 -3.59
N THR A 66 -16.84 23.98 -2.60
CA THR A 66 -16.47 24.81 -1.47
C THR A 66 -15.11 25.45 -1.69
N GLY A 67 -15.15 26.60 -2.33
CA GLY A 67 -14.06 27.54 -2.37
C GLY A 67 -14.62 28.93 -2.24
N GLY A 68 -14.71 29.47 -1.02
CA GLY A 68 -15.18 30.82 -0.74
C GLY A 68 -14.57 31.35 0.53
N ALA A 69 -13.94 32.50 0.43
CA ALA A 69 -13.35 33.29 1.51
C ALA A 69 -14.42 33.85 2.48
N PRO A 70 -14.04 34.37 3.67
CA PRO A 70 -14.91 34.52 4.84
C PRO A 70 -15.72 35.80 4.86
N GLY A 71 -16.95 35.70 5.38
CA GLY A 71 -17.78 36.87 5.69
C GLY A 71 -19.11 36.54 6.33
N GLY A 72 -19.18 36.70 7.60
CA GLY A 72 -20.24 37.20 8.52
C GLY A 72 -21.71 36.81 8.38
N GLY A 73 -22.25 36.19 9.43
CA GLY A 73 -23.50 36.59 10.07
C GLY A 73 -24.82 35.94 9.66
N GLY A 74 -25.50 35.25 10.61
CA GLY A 74 -26.96 35.26 10.77
C GLY A 74 -27.68 33.93 10.52
N ALA A 75 -28.14 33.27 11.59
CA ALA A 75 -29.23 32.28 11.54
C ALA A 75 -30.60 33.00 11.47
N PRO A 76 -31.76 32.39 11.06
CA PRO A 76 -32.41 31.32 11.82
C PRO A 76 -33.18 30.23 11.03
N ALA A 77 -33.36 29.13 11.69
CA ALA A 77 -34.42 28.12 11.76
C ALA A 77 -35.49 27.88 10.66
N GLY A 78 -35.73 26.58 10.41
CA GLY A 78 -37.08 26.02 10.25
C GLY A 78 -37.40 25.30 8.95
N GLY A 79 -37.83 24.03 9.05
CA GLY A 79 -38.69 23.40 8.06
C GLY A 79 -38.37 21.98 7.65
N ALA A 80 -39.13 21.02 8.23
CA ALA A 80 -39.11 19.60 7.93
C ALA A 80 -39.80 19.28 6.59
N GLY A 81 -39.29 18.28 5.88
CA GLY A 81 -39.95 17.65 4.75
C GLY A 81 -39.29 16.34 4.38
N GLY A 82 -39.97 15.22 4.65
CA GLY A 82 -39.46 13.87 4.45
C GLY A 82 -39.50 13.41 3.00
N GLY A 83 -38.51 12.63 2.59
CA GLY A 83 -38.48 11.86 1.36
C GLY A 83 -37.65 10.59 1.58
N PRO A 84 -37.88 9.49 0.83
CA PRO A 84 -37.43 8.16 1.18
C PRO A 84 -35.93 7.97 0.98
N SER A 85 -35.28 7.42 1.99
CA SER A 85 -33.87 7.12 2.07
C SER A 85 -33.48 5.85 1.34
N GLY A 86 -32.67 5.98 0.29
CA GLY A 86 -31.79 4.94 -0.21
C GLY A 86 -30.48 4.97 0.60
N GLY A 87 -30.13 3.86 1.23
CA GLY A 87 -29.03 3.72 2.13
C GLY A 87 -27.66 3.89 1.47
N SER A 88 -26.83 4.78 2.03
CA SER A 88 -25.39 4.73 1.92
C SER A 88 -24.79 5.23 3.24
N GLY A 89 -23.76 4.47 3.68
CA GLY A 89 -23.21 4.43 4.99
C GLY A 89 -22.64 5.72 5.53
N GLY A 90 -22.52 5.74 6.83
CA GLY A 90 -21.74 6.67 7.58
C GLY A 90 -22.49 7.37 8.67
N GLY A 91 -22.43 6.81 9.84
CA GLY A 91 -22.91 7.43 11.08
C GLY A 91 -23.50 6.35 11.96
N GLY A 92 -22.81 6.00 13.07
CA GLY A 92 -23.26 5.00 14.01
C GLY A 92 -24.61 5.33 14.62
N GLY A 93 -25.66 4.92 13.93
CA GLY A 93 -27.03 4.95 14.41
C GLY A 93 -27.55 3.52 14.49
N THR A 94 -28.14 3.15 15.63
CA THR A 94 -28.82 1.87 15.78
C THR A 94 -30.13 1.89 15.00
N ILE A 95 -30.35 0.85 14.18
CA ILE A 95 -31.62 0.61 13.52
C ILE A 95 -32.63 0.14 14.58
N SER A 96 -33.86 0.62 14.50
CA SER A 96 -34.94 0.06 15.34
C SER A 96 -35.10 -1.43 15.06
N SER A 97 -34.96 -2.27 16.08
CA SER A 97 -34.93 -3.72 15.95
C SER A 97 -35.84 -4.42 16.95
N GLY A 98 -36.19 -5.65 16.64
CA GLY A 98 -36.90 -6.57 17.56
C GLY A 98 -35.90 -7.23 18.53
N GLY A 99 -36.31 -8.35 19.12
CA GLY A 99 -35.47 -9.19 19.98
C GLY A 99 -34.41 -9.95 19.19
N LEU A 100 -33.70 -10.85 19.89
CA LEU A 100 -32.71 -11.72 19.25
C LEU A 100 -33.38 -12.56 18.16
N ALA A 101 -32.71 -12.68 17.03
CA ALA A 101 -33.18 -13.50 15.92
C ALA A 101 -33.23 -14.99 16.34
N THR A 102 -34.28 -15.67 15.89
CA THR A 102 -34.50 -17.10 16.19
C THR A 102 -34.29 -17.97 14.95
N GLY A 103 -33.91 -19.24 15.17
CA GLY A 103 -33.66 -20.19 14.09
C GLY A 103 -32.45 -19.88 13.22
N LEU A 104 -31.50 -19.12 13.74
CA LEU A 104 -30.27 -18.69 13.06
C LEU A 104 -29.08 -18.79 13.99
N SER A 105 -27.99 -19.38 13.48
CA SER A 105 -26.73 -19.49 14.23
C SER A 105 -25.66 -18.64 13.57
N ILE A 106 -24.88 -17.85 14.35
CA ILE A 106 -23.63 -17.26 13.89
C ILE A 106 -22.61 -18.39 13.71
N THR A 107 -22.01 -18.50 12.54
CA THR A 107 -20.99 -19.51 12.25
C THR A 107 -19.58 -18.94 12.19
N GLU A 108 -19.44 -17.68 11.74
CA GLU A 108 -18.16 -16.98 11.72
C GLU A 108 -18.39 -15.47 11.90
N ILE A 109 -17.46 -14.83 12.58
CA ILE A 109 -17.31 -13.38 12.65
C ILE A 109 -15.89 -13.05 12.20
N SER A 110 -15.76 -12.20 11.18
CA SER A 110 -14.46 -11.74 10.66
C SER A 110 -14.44 -10.25 10.54
N LEU A 111 -13.30 -9.63 10.86
CA LEU A 111 -13.02 -8.20 10.62
C LEU A 111 -12.06 -8.06 9.44
N TYR A 112 -12.34 -7.13 8.55
CA TYR A 112 -11.52 -6.83 7.37
C TYR A 112 -10.98 -5.41 7.47
N GLN A 113 -9.66 -5.26 7.33
CA GLN A 113 -8.94 -3.98 7.30
C GLN A 113 -7.81 -4.00 6.24
N ALA A 114 -8.03 -4.45 5.06
CA ALA A 114 -7.25 -4.86 3.92
C ALA A 114 -7.28 -6.40 3.76
N VAL A 115 -7.14 -7.16 4.83
CA VAL A 115 -7.18 -8.63 4.85
C VAL A 115 -8.27 -9.12 5.81
N LYS A 116 -8.81 -10.29 5.52
CA LYS A 116 -9.74 -10.99 6.42
C LYS A 116 -9.00 -11.46 7.67
N VAL A 117 -9.52 -11.09 8.84
CA VAL A 117 -9.06 -11.58 10.14
C VAL A 117 -10.22 -12.27 10.84
N PRO A 118 -10.26 -13.61 10.88
CA PRO A 118 -11.28 -14.35 11.62
C PRO A 118 -11.20 -14.05 13.12
N LEU A 119 -12.32 -13.66 13.71
CA LEU A 119 -12.46 -13.36 15.13
C LEU A 119 -13.08 -14.52 15.89
N MET A 120 -14.05 -15.18 15.28
CA MET A 120 -14.74 -16.38 15.79
C MET A 120 -15.06 -17.30 14.62
N GLN A 121 -14.81 -18.57 14.76
CA GLN A 121 -15.22 -19.64 13.86
C GLN A 121 -15.77 -20.80 14.68
N ASN A 122 -16.98 -21.25 14.36
CA ASN A 122 -17.64 -22.33 15.05
C ASN A 122 -17.63 -22.21 16.58
N TRP A 123 -17.91 -20.98 17.09
CA TRP A 123 -17.96 -20.64 18.52
C TRP A 123 -16.60 -20.73 19.27
N SER A 124 -15.51 -20.74 18.52
CA SER A 124 -14.14 -20.71 19.04
C SER A 124 -13.38 -19.53 18.48
N GLU A 125 -12.44 -18.98 19.23
CA GLU A 125 -11.51 -17.96 18.76
C GLU A 125 -10.35 -18.62 18.01
N PRO A 126 -10.22 -18.43 16.69
CA PRO A 126 -9.07 -18.93 15.95
C PRO A 126 -7.82 -18.09 16.22
N ALA A 127 -6.65 -18.67 15.94
CA ALA A 127 -5.42 -17.90 15.92
C ALA A 127 -5.51 -16.78 14.87
N ARG A 128 -5.06 -15.58 15.24
CA ARG A 128 -5.05 -14.43 14.32
C ARG A 128 -3.99 -14.62 13.24
N ASN A 129 -4.40 -14.53 11.98
CA ASN A 129 -3.51 -14.57 10.83
C ASN A 129 -2.85 -13.20 10.54
N ALA A 130 -3.48 -12.10 10.97
CA ALA A 130 -2.96 -10.74 10.82
C ALA A 130 -3.38 -9.85 12.00
N PRO A 131 -2.68 -8.73 12.24
CA PRO A 131 -3.06 -7.76 13.27
C PRO A 131 -4.34 -6.99 12.89
N ILE A 132 -5.11 -6.62 13.90
CA ILE A 132 -6.19 -5.62 13.80
C ILE A 132 -5.59 -4.28 14.17
N ILE A 133 -5.75 -3.30 13.28
CA ILE A 133 -5.10 -2.00 13.41
C ILE A 133 -6.04 -1.02 14.14
N VAL A 134 -5.54 -0.44 15.23
CA VAL A 134 -6.19 0.65 15.97
C VAL A 134 -6.45 1.82 15.03
N ASP A 135 -7.61 2.47 15.19
CA ASP A 135 -8.07 3.66 14.46
C ASP A 135 -8.29 3.48 12.95
N ARG A 136 -8.00 2.31 12.41
CA ARG A 136 -8.25 2.00 10.99
C ARG A 136 -9.71 1.60 10.76
N GLU A 137 -10.31 2.14 9.70
CA GLU A 137 -11.61 1.70 9.20
C GLU A 137 -11.63 0.20 8.91
N GLY A 138 -12.79 -0.43 9.11
CA GLY A 138 -12.97 -1.84 8.82
C GLY A 138 -14.42 -2.23 8.57
N VAL A 139 -14.63 -3.48 8.21
CA VAL A 139 -15.97 -4.07 8.10
C VAL A 139 -16.00 -5.41 8.82
N PHE A 140 -16.94 -5.55 9.76
CA PHE A 140 -17.32 -6.86 10.27
C PHE A 140 -18.17 -7.57 9.23
N ARG A 141 -17.86 -8.82 8.99
CA ARG A 141 -18.65 -9.70 8.15
C ARG A 141 -19.13 -10.86 9.01
N VAL A 142 -20.45 -10.94 9.20
CA VAL A 142 -21.09 -11.94 10.06
C VAL A 142 -21.69 -13.03 9.18
N PHE A 143 -21.20 -14.25 9.36
CA PHE A 143 -21.65 -15.43 8.64
C PHE A 143 -22.67 -16.17 9.50
N VAL A 144 -23.72 -16.64 8.86
CA VAL A 144 -24.84 -17.28 9.54
C VAL A 144 -25.24 -18.59 8.85
N ASN A 145 -25.83 -19.48 9.62
CA ASN A 145 -26.45 -20.69 9.13
C ASN A 145 -27.89 -20.80 9.63
N PRO A 146 -28.90 -20.84 8.73
CA PRO A 146 -30.27 -21.11 9.10
C PRO A 146 -30.47 -22.51 9.65
N GLU A 147 -31.26 -22.63 10.69
CA GLU A 147 -31.71 -23.90 11.27
C GLU A 147 -32.90 -24.46 10.53
N SER A 148 -33.24 -25.73 10.82
CA SER A 148 -34.43 -26.36 10.24
C SER A 148 -35.70 -25.58 10.59
N GLY A 149 -36.52 -25.27 9.59
CA GLY A 149 -37.74 -24.47 9.75
C GLY A 149 -37.54 -22.96 9.77
N TYR A 150 -36.34 -22.47 9.56
CA TYR A 150 -36.07 -21.02 9.43
C TYR A 150 -36.90 -20.43 8.27
N GLN A 151 -37.51 -19.29 8.53
CA GLN A 151 -38.19 -18.49 7.52
C GLN A 151 -37.29 -17.35 7.05
N ALA A 152 -37.03 -17.29 5.73
CA ALA A 152 -36.18 -16.28 5.13
C ALA A 152 -36.72 -14.86 5.38
N ARG A 153 -35.86 -13.97 5.89
CA ARG A 153 -36.23 -12.60 6.26
C ARG A 153 -35.04 -11.69 6.43
N GLU A 154 -35.29 -10.40 6.62
CA GLU A 154 -34.26 -9.43 6.98
C GLU A 154 -33.78 -9.63 8.42
N ILE A 155 -32.46 -9.66 8.59
CA ILE A 155 -31.79 -9.77 9.89
C ILE A 155 -30.84 -8.59 10.05
N ILE A 156 -30.79 -8.02 11.24
CA ILE A 156 -29.82 -7.01 11.62
C ILE A 156 -28.69 -7.69 12.40
N ALA A 157 -27.43 -7.46 12.00
CA ALA A 157 -26.28 -7.72 12.86
C ALA A 157 -25.89 -6.42 13.55
N ARG A 158 -25.93 -6.42 14.86
CA ARG A 158 -25.45 -5.32 15.71
C ARG A 158 -24.10 -5.67 16.27
N VAL A 159 -23.10 -4.81 16.01
CA VAL A 159 -21.78 -4.86 16.62
C VAL A 159 -21.71 -3.80 17.70
N GLU A 160 -21.59 -4.22 18.94
CA GLU A 160 -21.40 -3.34 20.09
C GLU A 160 -19.93 -3.38 20.48
N LEU A 161 -19.29 -2.21 20.54
CA LEU A 161 -17.91 -2.04 20.99
C LEU A 161 -17.90 -1.44 22.40
N ALA A 162 -17.02 -1.97 23.25
CA ALA A 162 -16.83 -1.51 24.63
C ALA A 162 -15.34 -1.57 25.02
N GLY A 163 -15.00 -1.14 26.23
CA GLY A 163 -13.62 -1.10 26.72
C GLY A 163 -12.90 0.16 26.23
N GLY A 164 -11.91 0.02 25.34
CA GLY A 164 -11.16 1.16 24.78
C GLY A 164 -11.97 2.06 23.86
N ALA A 165 -13.02 1.52 23.25
CA ALA A 165 -13.99 2.22 22.42
C ALA A 165 -15.41 1.95 22.92
N THR A 166 -16.34 2.85 22.59
CA THR A 166 -17.77 2.64 22.84
C THR A 166 -18.54 3.01 21.58
N GLY A 167 -19.44 2.14 21.15
CA GLY A 167 -20.27 2.39 19.98
C GLY A 167 -21.15 1.18 19.64
N SER A 168 -22.19 1.43 18.89
CA SER A 168 -23.08 0.40 18.37
C SER A 168 -23.29 0.65 16.88
N PHE A 169 -23.05 -0.37 16.06
CA PHE A 169 -23.05 -0.31 14.61
C PHE A 169 -23.93 -1.43 14.08
N ASP A 170 -24.81 -1.12 13.15
CA ASP A 170 -25.74 -2.07 12.58
C ASP A 170 -25.47 -2.29 11.09
N GLY A 171 -25.59 -3.54 10.68
CA GLY A 171 -25.72 -3.95 9.28
C GLY A 171 -26.98 -4.77 9.10
N LYS A 172 -27.54 -4.76 7.89
CA LYS A 172 -28.78 -5.48 7.58
C LYS A 172 -28.66 -6.27 6.28
N ALA A 173 -29.14 -7.50 6.29
CA ALA A 173 -29.23 -8.32 5.09
C ALA A 173 -30.47 -9.23 5.11
N TYR A 174 -30.96 -9.58 3.92
CA TYR A 174 -31.97 -10.63 3.77
C TYR A 174 -31.28 -12.00 3.78
N ILE A 175 -31.59 -12.80 4.77
CA ILE A 175 -31.01 -14.13 4.95
C ILE A 175 -32.00 -15.19 4.47
N GLY A 176 -31.65 -15.86 3.36
CA GLY A 176 -32.44 -16.95 2.76
C GLY A 176 -31.73 -18.31 2.79
N GLY A 177 -30.46 -18.36 3.20
CA GLY A 177 -29.67 -19.58 3.22
C GLY A 177 -28.35 -19.39 4.01
N PRO A 178 -27.48 -20.41 4.02
CA PRO A 178 -26.18 -20.32 4.70
C PRO A 178 -25.25 -19.31 4.02
N SER A 179 -24.46 -18.61 4.83
CA SER A 179 -23.47 -17.65 4.34
C SER A 179 -22.29 -18.32 3.67
N SER A 180 -21.72 -17.62 2.67
CA SER A 180 -20.51 -18.02 1.94
C SER A 180 -19.57 -16.83 1.77
N ASP A 181 -18.26 -17.07 1.78
CA ASP A 181 -17.24 -16.06 1.45
C ASP A 181 -17.41 -15.53 0.01
N THR A 182 -17.79 -16.41 -0.92
CA THR A 182 -17.93 -16.10 -2.35
C THR A 182 -19.20 -15.30 -2.69
N ASP A 183 -20.16 -15.24 -1.77
CA ASP A 183 -21.37 -14.43 -1.90
C ASP A 183 -21.45 -13.40 -0.77
N PRO A 184 -21.00 -12.17 -0.99
CA PRO A 184 -21.07 -11.11 0.01
C PRO A 184 -22.49 -10.81 0.50
N ASN A 185 -23.50 -11.03 -0.33
CA ASN A 185 -24.92 -10.76 0.01
C ASN A 185 -25.50 -11.84 0.94
N SER A 186 -24.89 -13.01 1.03
CA SER A 186 -25.27 -14.06 1.99
C SER A 186 -24.82 -13.77 3.43
N THR A 187 -24.04 -12.71 3.64
CA THR A 187 -23.47 -12.32 4.94
C THR A 187 -23.99 -10.95 5.37
N ILE A 188 -23.95 -10.66 6.67
CA ILE A 188 -24.32 -9.34 7.18
C ILE A 188 -23.05 -8.54 7.40
N GLN A 189 -22.95 -7.38 6.73
CA GLN A 189 -21.79 -6.50 6.77
C GLN A 189 -22.08 -5.32 7.69
N VAL A 190 -21.17 -5.05 8.63
CA VAL A 190 -21.27 -3.94 9.58
C VAL A 190 -20.03 -3.09 9.46
N SER A 191 -20.16 -1.89 8.91
CA SER A 191 -19.04 -0.94 8.75
C SER A 191 -18.64 -0.32 10.07
N ILE A 192 -17.35 -0.24 10.32
CA ILE A 192 -16.75 0.43 11.49
C ILE A 192 -15.95 1.63 10.98
N PRO A 193 -16.35 2.87 11.33
CA PRO A 193 -15.67 4.07 10.90
C PRO A 193 -14.21 4.16 11.39
N PRO A 194 -13.34 4.92 10.70
CA PRO A 194 -11.99 5.22 11.20
C PRO A 194 -12.05 5.91 12.57
N GLY A 195 -11.01 5.73 13.36
CA GLY A 195 -10.93 6.31 14.72
C GLY A 195 -11.79 5.59 15.77
N THR A 196 -12.53 4.54 15.40
CA THR A 196 -13.46 3.84 16.31
C THR A 196 -12.76 2.75 17.12
N ILE A 197 -11.95 1.90 16.50
CA ILE A 197 -11.27 0.80 17.20
C ILE A 197 -10.08 1.34 17.98
N LYS A 198 -10.08 1.11 19.29
CA LYS A 198 -9.01 1.56 20.21
C LYS A 198 -8.31 0.37 20.85
N PRO A 199 -7.15 0.55 21.50
CA PRO A 199 -6.56 -0.50 22.34
C PRO A 199 -7.58 -1.00 23.38
N ASN A 200 -7.55 -2.30 23.66
CA ASN A 200 -8.46 -2.96 24.62
C ASN A 200 -9.96 -2.92 24.24
N THR A 201 -10.30 -2.59 23.00
CA THR A 201 -11.67 -2.69 22.51
C THR A 201 -12.14 -4.14 22.55
N THR A 202 -13.29 -4.36 23.18
CA THR A 202 -14.06 -5.60 23.13
C THR A 202 -15.22 -5.47 22.17
N TYR A 203 -15.68 -6.57 21.58
CA TYR A 203 -16.82 -6.59 20.68
C TYR A 203 -17.86 -7.62 21.11
N THR A 204 -19.12 -7.30 20.83
CA THR A 204 -20.25 -8.22 20.91
C THR A 204 -21.02 -8.14 19.60
N VAL A 205 -21.41 -9.27 19.04
CA VAL A 205 -22.26 -9.35 17.84
C VAL A 205 -23.59 -9.98 18.23
N SER A 206 -24.70 -9.32 17.90
CA SER A 206 -26.05 -9.81 18.11
C SER A 206 -26.82 -9.81 16.79
N LEU A 207 -27.44 -10.93 16.45
CA LEU A 207 -28.43 -11.01 15.37
C LEU A 207 -29.79 -10.62 15.95
N LEU A 208 -30.45 -9.65 15.31
CA LEU A 208 -31.71 -9.09 15.77
C LEU A 208 -32.77 -9.21 14.66
N GLU A 209 -34.00 -9.41 15.06
CA GLU A 209 -35.13 -9.31 14.14
C GLU A 209 -35.28 -7.87 13.60
N ALA A 210 -35.40 -7.72 12.30
CA ALA A 210 -35.57 -6.39 11.69
C ALA A 210 -36.94 -5.78 11.99
N ALA A 211 -37.96 -6.60 12.18
CA ALA A 211 -39.30 -6.16 12.50
C ALA A 211 -39.58 -6.25 14.01
N GLN A 212 -40.06 -5.17 14.61
CA GLN A 212 -40.51 -5.19 16.00
C GLN A 212 -41.81 -5.97 16.18
N GLY A 213 -41.91 -6.69 17.30
CA GLY A 213 -43.15 -7.41 17.67
C GLY A 213 -43.44 -8.68 16.87
N GLN A 214 -42.58 -9.06 15.91
CA GLN A 214 -42.69 -10.35 15.23
C GLN A 214 -41.96 -11.43 16.04
N SER A 215 -42.57 -12.60 16.12
CA SER A 215 -42.01 -13.79 16.75
C SER A 215 -41.91 -14.89 15.71
N PHE A 216 -40.74 -15.49 15.60
CA PHE A 216 -40.50 -16.61 14.69
C PHE A 216 -40.09 -17.85 15.50
N PRO A 217 -40.38 -19.07 14.99
CA PRO A 217 -39.98 -20.30 15.66
C PRO A 217 -38.43 -20.48 15.62
N GLY A 218 -37.93 -21.23 16.59
CA GLY A 218 -36.50 -21.58 16.68
C GLY A 218 -35.82 -21.05 17.92
N ALA A 219 -34.58 -21.50 18.16
CA ALA A 219 -33.75 -21.05 19.26
C ALA A 219 -33.02 -19.74 18.90
N SER A 220 -32.62 -18.97 19.91
CA SER A 220 -31.82 -17.74 19.75
C SER A 220 -30.50 -17.78 20.54
N ASP A 221 -30.15 -18.92 21.11
CA ASP A 221 -28.96 -19.12 21.92
C ASP A 221 -27.65 -18.88 21.14
N LYS A 222 -27.68 -19.10 19.82
CA LYS A 222 -26.56 -18.86 18.90
C LYS A 222 -26.68 -17.57 18.08
N ALA A 223 -27.60 -16.68 18.43
CA ALA A 223 -27.78 -15.38 17.81
C ALA A 223 -26.93 -14.28 18.44
N LYS A 224 -26.17 -14.56 19.48
CA LYS A 224 -25.31 -13.57 20.14
C LYS A 224 -23.96 -14.17 20.53
N TYR A 225 -22.86 -13.46 20.19
CA TYR A 225 -21.50 -13.81 20.56
C TYR A 225 -20.74 -12.57 21.06
N GLY A 226 -19.93 -12.67 22.08
CA GLY A 226 -19.04 -11.61 22.58
C GLY A 226 -18.99 -11.62 24.11
N ALA A 227 -18.67 -10.57 24.63
CA ALA A 227 -17.73 -9.60 24.99
C ALA A 227 -16.25 -10.09 24.89
N VAL A 228 -15.72 -10.15 23.72
CA VAL A 228 -14.37 -10.66 23.44
C VAL A 228 -13.45 -9.53 23.04
N ASN A 229 -12.18 -9.57 23.47
CA ASN A 229 -11.19 -8.56 23.10
C ASN A 229 -10.82 -8.70 21.63
N LEU A 230 -10.84 -7.58 20.88
CA LEU A 230 -10.40 -7.54 19.49
C LEU A 230 -8.90 -7.80 19.34
N GLY A 231 -8.11 -7.52 20.37
CA GLY A 231 -6.65 -7.59 20.29
C GLY A 231 -6.06 -6.54 19.34
N ALA A 232 -6.73 -5.39 19.22
CA ALA A 232 -6.30 -4.32 18.33
C ALA A 232 -4.95 -3.72 18.75
N GLN A 233 -4.11 -3.44 17.76
CA GLN A 233 -2.73 -3.03 17.95
C GLN A 233 -2.44 -1.73 17.21
N GLY A 234 -1.66 -0.83 17.81
CA GLY A 234 -1.20 0.39 17.16
C GLY A 234 -0.05 0.10 16.20
N SER A 235 -0.06 0.74 15.03
CA SER A 235 1.03 0.70 14.06
C SER A 235 1.82 2.00 13.99
N GLY A 236 1.22 3.10 14.42
CA GLY A 236 1.70 4.46 14.17
C GLY A 236 1.40 4.93 12.74
N VAL A 237 1.83 6.14 12.42
CA VAL A 237 1.72 6.73 11.08
C VAL A 237 2.82 6.18 10.18
N PHE A 238 2.48 5.81 8.96
CA PHE A 238 3.47 5.41 7.96
C PHE A 238 3.89 6.62 7.13
N ASN A 239 5.15 7.05 7.28
CA ASN A 239 5.65 8.29 6.70
C ASN A 239 6.51 8.01 5.47
N VAL A 240 6.17 8.65 4.35
CA VAL A 240 6.93 8.61 3.09
C VAL A 240 7.26 10.03 2.65
N MET A 241 8.52 10.28 2.34
CA MET A 241 8.98 11.48 1.63
C MET A 241 9.10 11.14 0.15
N LEU A 242 8.19 11.68 -0.66
CA LEU A 242 8.25 11.60 -2.11
C LEU A 242 9.25 12.63 -2.62
N VAL A 243 10.29 12.17 -3.31
CA VAL A 243 11.37 13.00 -3.83
C VAL A 243 11.29 13.06 -5.34
N PRO A 244 10.80 14.17 -5.93
CA PRO A 244 10.84 14.37 -7.38
C PRO A 244 12.29 14.53 -7.85
N ILE A 245 12.80 13.55 -8.62
CA ILE A 245 14.17 13.58 -9.12
C ILE A 245 14.18 14.10 -10.55
N VAL A 246 14.85 15.22 -10.76
CA VAL A 246 15.03 15.81 -12.09
C VAL A 246 16.18 15.11 -12.82
N ILE A 247 15.88 14.45 -13.93
CA ILE A 247 16.85 13.76 -14.79
C ILE A 247 16.72 14.29 -16.21
N ASN A 248 17.84 14.69 -16.83
CA ASN A 248 17.88 15.27 -18.19
C ASN A 248 16.94 16.48 -18.36
N GLY A 249 16.73 17.26 -17.29
CA GLY A 249 15.81 18.41 -17.30
C GLY A 249 14.33 18.03 -17.21
N ILE A 250 13.98 16.76 -17.09
CA ILE A 250 12.59 16.30 -16.92
C ILE A 250 12.28 16.19 -15.43
N THR A 251 11.26 16.89 -14.98
CA THR A 251 10.71 16.81 -13.62
C THR A 251 9.49 15.88 -13.64
N PRO A 252 9.44 14.83 -12.79
CA PRO A 252 8.25 14.00 -12.69
C PRO A 252 7.06 14.80 -12.16
N VAL A 253 5.85 14.42 -12.58
CA VAL A 253 4.63 15.05 -12.08
C VAL A 253 4.35 14.51 -10.67
N THR A 254 4.21 15.43 -9.71
CA THR A 254 3.90 15.16 -8.31
C THR A 254 2.88 16.17 -7.79
N GLY A 255 1.82 16.38 -8.56
CA GLY A 255 0.68 17.21 -8.18
C GLY A 255 -0.20 16.52 -7.12
N PRO A 256 -1.25 17.21 -6.63
CA PRO A 256 -2.12 16.65 -5.58
C PRO A 256 -2.76 15.31 -5.97
N SER A 257 -3.14 15.10 -7.23
CA SER A 257 -3.74 13.85 -7.72
C SER A 257 -2.76 12.67 -7.69
N GLU A 258 -1.50 12.91 -8.08
CA GLU A 258 -0.46 11.90 -8.06
C GLU A 258 -0.09 11.54 -6.62
N VAL A 259 0.06 12.54 -5.76
CA VAL A 259 0.33 12.34 -4.32
C VAL A 259 -0.80 11.54 -3.67
N GLN A 260 -2.06 11.86 -3.98
CA GLN A 260 -3.22 11.12 -3.49
C GLN A 260 -3.21 9.65 -3.99
N ALA A 261 -2.83 9.41 -5.24
CA ALA A 261 -2.73 8.04 -5.76
C ALA A 261 -1.65 7.22 -5.04
N TYR A 262 -0.51 7.81 -4.71
CA TYR A 262 0.52 7.18 -3.86
C TYR A 262 0.01 6.90 -2.46
N HIS A 263 -0.62 7.89 -1.82
CA HIS A 263 -1.22 7.75 -0.50
C HIS A 263 -2.24 6.60 -0.48
N ASP A 264 -3.21 6.63 -1.38
CA ASP A 264 -4.31 5.67 -1.41
C ASP A 264 -3.83 4.25 -1.65
N ARG A 265 -2.81 4.08 -2.51
CA ARG A 265 -2.25 2.75 -2.76
C ARG A 265 -1.55 2.19 -1.52
N LEU A 266 -0.76 2.98 -0.84
CA LEU A 266 -0.14 2.57 0.42
C LEU A 266 -1.21 2.30 1.50
N PHE A 267 -2.18 3.20 1.64
CA PHE A 267 -3.23 3.06 2.65
C PHE A 267 -4.08 1.80 2.45
N LYS A 268 -4.37 1.40 1.20
CA LYS A 268 -5.06 0.14 0.90
C LYS A 268 -4.32 -1.08 1.41
N LEU A 269 -3.01 -1.13 1.19
CA LEU A 269 -2.20 -2.34 1.31
C LEU A 269 -1.47 -2.46 2.65
N TYR A 270 -1.10 -1.32 3.27
CA TYR A 270 -0.21 -1.28 4.42
C TYR A 270 -0.98 -1.26 5.74
N PRO A 271 -0.47 -1.93 6.78
CA PRO A 271 -1.11 -2.01 8.10
C PRO A 271 -0.88 -0.75 8.95
N ALA A 272 -1.31 0.39 8.45
CA ALA A 272 -1.24 1.66 9.13
C ALA A 272 -2.64 2.29 9.24
N HIS A 273 -2.91 3.01 10.33
CA HIS A 273 -4.17 3.76 10.46
C HIS A 273 -4.14 5.07 9.70
N GLU A 274 -2.93 5.57 9.43
CA GLU A 274 -2.66 6.78 8.69
C GLU A 274 -1.39 6.61 7.85
N VAL A 275 -1.41 7.12 6.63
CA VAL A 275 -0.26 7.21 5.73
C VAL A 275 -0.02 8.69 5.46
N ASN A 276 1.20 9.14 5.70
CA ASN A 276 1.61 10.51 5.41
C ASN A 276 2.57 10.48 4.21
N VAL A 277 2.19 11.15 3.11
CA VAL A 277 3.03 11.30 1.91
C VAL A 277 3.35 12.78 1.75
N GLU A 278 4.55 13.15 2.14
CA GLU A 278 5.07 14.51 1.96
C GLU A 278 5.89 14.60 0.67
N VAL A 279 5.85 15.75 0.01
CA VAL A 279 6.60 15.99 -1.23
C VAL A 279 7.77 16.93 -0.94
N ARG A 280 8.98 16.47 -1.19
CA ARG A 280 10.19 17.28 -1.15
C ARG A 280 10.25 18.22 -2.37
N ALA A 281 10.92 19.35 -2.24
CA ALA A 281 11.30 20.14 -3.41
C ALA A 281 12.11 19.28 -4.41
N PRO A 282 11.92 19.44 -5.73
CA PRO A 282 12.64 18.68 -6.74
C PRO A 282 14.16 18.74 -6.56
N ALA A 283 14.81 17.61 -6.76
CA ALA A 283 16.27 17.48 -6.65
C ALA A 283 16.89 17.01 -7.97
N THR A 284 17.88 17.73 -8.47
CA THR A 284 18.53 17.39 -9.74
C THR A 284 19.62 16.34 -9.54
N TYR A 285 19.49 15.22 -10.27
CA TYR A 285 20.52 14.20 -10.35
C TYR A 285 21.51 14.53 -11.47
N GLY A 286 22.79 14.68 -11.10
CA GLY A 286 23.86 15.02 -12.05
C GLY A 286 24.53 13.82 -12.73
N GLY A 287 24.15 12.59 -12.38
CA GLY A 287 24.68 11.37 -12.98
C GLY A 287 23.96 10.96 -14.27
N SER A 288 24.38 9.85 -14.85
CA SER A 288 23.75 9.29 -16.05
C SER A 288 22.34 8.75 -15.74
N ALA A 289 21.38 9.03 -16.59
CA ALA A 289 20.03 8.52 -16.44
C ALA A 289 20.01 6.98 -16.43
N PRO A 290 19.22 6.36 -15.53
CA PRO A 290 19.02 4.93 -15.52
C PRO A 290 18.51 4.43 -16.87
N GLN A 291 18.99 3.26 -17.30
CA GLN A 291 18.57 2.60 -18.52
C GLN A 291 17.52 1.54 -18.22
N ALA A 292 16.60 1.29 -19.17
CA ALA A 292 15.48 0.39 -18.97
C ALA A 292 15.89 -1.06 -18.59
N LYS A 293 17.04 -1.53 -19.08
CA LYS A 293 17.49 -2.92 -18.94
C LYS A 293 18.87 -3.06 -18.31
N SER A 294 19.41 -2.01 -17.70
CA SER A 294 20.73 -2.03 -17.04
C SER A 294 20.62 -1.51 -15.63
N ILE A 295 20.96 -2.34 -14.68
CA ILE A 295 20.87 -2.03 -13.24
C ILE A 295 21.87 -0.96 -12.78
N SER A 296 22.98 -0.78 -13.49
CA SER A 296 24.10 0.07 -13.06
C SER A 296 23.67 1.51 -12.76
N GLY A 297 22.97 2.17 -13.69
CA GLY A 297 22.49 3.53 -13.48
C GLY A 297 21.43 3.64 -12.35
N TRP A 298 20.65 2.59 -12.13
CA TRP A 298 19.69 2.50 -11.03
C TRP A 298 20.42 2.45 -9.67
N ASN A 299 21.47 1.63 -9.57
CA ASN A 299 22.29 1.54 -8.37
C ASN A 299 22.93 2.89 -8.01
N GLN A 300 23.46 3.62 -9.00
CA GLN A 300 24.03 4.94 -8.80
C GLN A 300 22.97 5.95 -8.32
N LEU A 301 21.78 5.93 -8.90
CA LEU A 301 20.68 6.81 -8.53
C LEU A 301 20.16 6.53 -7.12
N LEU A 302 20.01 5.25 -6.75
CA LEU A 302 19.59 4.86 -5.40
C LEU A 302 20.63 5.27 -4.36
N ASN A 303 21.92 5.04 -4.62
CA ASN A 303 23.01 5.49 -3.75
C ASN A 303 23.02 7.02 -3.57
N TRP A 304 22.80 7.77 -4.66
CA TRP A 304 22.66 9.22 -4.59
C TRP A 304 21.44 9.65 -3.74
N LEU A 305 20.31 8.94 -3.84
CA LEU A 305 19.13 9.22 -3.00
C LEU A 305 19.41 8.98 -1.52
N MET A 306 20.18 7.93 -1.17
CA MET A 306 20.63 7.71 0.21
C MET A 306 21.47 8.86 0.74
N GLN A 307 22.37 9.41 -0.08
CA GLN A 307 23.14 10.60 0.28
C GLN A 307 22.24 11.83 0.42
N LEU A 308 21.27 12.03 -0.49
CA LEU A 308 20.32 13.13 -0.40
C LEU A 308 19.49 13.04 0.91
N ARG A 309 18.99 11.86 1.25
CA ARG A 309 18.30 11.61 2.50
C ARG A 309 19.16 11.94 3.72
N SER A 310 20.43 11.56 3.68
CA SER A 310 21.39 11.86 4.76
C SER A 310 21.62 13.36 4.91
N ASN A 311 21.67 14.11 3.82
CA ASN A 311 21.80 15.57 3.82
C ASN A 311 20.54 16.26 4.38
N ASP A 312 19.36 15.76 4.02
CA ASP A 312 18.07 16.32 4.46
C ASP A 312 17.78 16.04 5.94
N LYS A 313 18.36 14.98 6.52
CA LYS A 313 18.22 14.57 7.93
C LYS A 313 16.75 14.48 8.39
N PRO A 314 15.86 13.77 7.68
CA PRO A 314 14.47 13.64 8.10
C PRO A 314 14.36 12.85 9.41
N PRO A 315 13.19 12.87 10.07
CA PRO A 315 12.92 11.95 11.16
C PRO A 315 13.23 10.50 10.75
N ALA A 316 13.74 9.71 11.69
CA ALA A 316 14.23 8.35 11.39
C ALA A 316 13.16 7.45 10.76
N ASN A 317 11.89 7.62 11.12
CA ASN A 317 10.76 6.82 10.64
C ASN A 317 10.23 7.19 9.23
N TYR A 318 10.86 8.14 8.53
CA TYR A 318 10.51 8.45 7.14
C TYR A 318 11.18 7.49 6.16
N TYR A 319 10.43 7.01 5.18
CA TYR A 319 10.91 6.28 4.01
C TYR A 319 11.03 7.27 2.84
N TYR A 320 12.20 7.32 2.20
CA TYR A 320 12.44 8.16 1.03
C TYR A 320 12.13 7.37 -0.22
N TYR A 321 11.24 7.92 -1.05
CA TYR A 321 10.92 7.36 -2.35
C TYR A 321 11.25 8.36 -3.45
N GLY A 322 12.31 8.08 -4.21
CA GLY A 322 12.72 8.90 -5.36
C GLY A 322 11.89 8.55 -6.60
N VAL A 323 11.11 9.49 -7.09
CA VAL A 323 10.32 9.32 -8.31
C VAL A 323 10.95 10.09 -9.47
N PHE A 324 11.04 9.46 -10.65
CA PHE A 324 11.65 10.09 -11.83
C PHE A 324 11.04 9.58 -13.14
N THR A 325 11.14 10.42 -14.19
CA THR A 325 10.67 10.12 -15.55
C THR A 325 11.84 10.31 -16.52
N PRO A 326 12.57 9.22 -16.88
CA PRO A 326 13.78 9.33 -17.70
C PRO A 326 13.49 9.57 -19.18
N ALA A 327 12.23 9.48 -19.60
CA ALA A 327 11.74 9.70 -20.97
C ALA A 327 10.36 10.37 -20.96
N THR A 328 9.85 10.71 -22.12
CA THR A 328 8.54 11.41 -22.29
C THR A 328 7.33 10.50 -22.01
N SER A 329 7.51 9.17 -22.03
CA SER A 329 6.44 8.21 -21.71
C SER A 329 7.04 6.89 -21.22
N PHE A 330 6.21 6.10 -20.50
CA PHE A 330 6.57 4.74 -20.07
C PHE A 330 6.93 3.85 -21.26
N ALA A 331 6.13 3.87 -22.33
CA ALA A 331 6.39 3.07 -23.52
C ALA A 331 7.71 3.45 -24.21
N ALA A 332 8.03 4.76 -24.25
CA ALA A 332 9.30 5.23 -24.83
C ALA A 332 10.52 4.78 -24.01
N PHE A 333 10.39 4.64 -22.69
CA PHE A 333 11.46 4.13 -21.84
C PHE A 333 11.54 2.61 -21.87
N CYS A 334 10.45 1.92 -21.60
CA CYS A 334 10.46 0.47 -21.38
C CYS A 334 10.56 -0.33 -22.66
N GLY A 335 9.86 0.02 -23.73
CA GLY A 335 9.90 -0.71 -25.01
C GLY A 335 9.62 -2.23 -24.86
N GLY A 336 8.82 -2.62 -23.88
CA GLY A 336 8.58 -3.98 -23.43
C GLY A 336 8.87 -4.13 -21.92
N ALA A 337 9.60 -5.17 -21.51
CA ALA A 337 9.99 -5.34 -20.11
C ALA A 337 11.13 -4.39 -19.72
N CYS A 338 11.03 -3.77 -18.54
CA CYS A 338 12.06 -2.88 -17.99
C CYS A 338 12.12 -2.98 -16.46
N ILE A 339 13.19 -2.45 -15.88
CA ILE A 339 13.27 -2.16 -14.45
C ILE A 339 12.33 -0.97 -14.19
N ALA A 340 11.38 -1.12 -13.27
CA ALA A 340 10.42 -0.09 -12.90
C ALA A 340 10.76 0.60 -11.57
N GLY A 341 11.48 -0.10 -10.69
CA GLY A 341 11.91 0.41 -9.40
C GLY A 341 13.14 -0.32 -8.86
N LEU A 342 13.69 0.18 -7.78
CA LEU A 342 14.81 -0.40 -7.05
C LEU A 342 14.80 0.08 -5.60
N SER A 343 15.12 -0.80 -4.67
CA SER A 343 15.13 -0.49 -3.25
C SER A 343 16.34 -1.08 -2.52
N ASN A 344 16.70 -0.47 -1.39
CA ASN A 344 17.44 -1.19 -0.36
C ASN A 344 16.55 -2.26 0.28
N THR A 345 17.13 -3.36 0.72
CA THR A 345 16.39 -4.47 1.35
C THR A 345 17.04 -4.87 2.69
N PRO A 346 16.71 -4.15 3.78
CA PRO A 346 17.34 -4.35 5.08
C PRO A 346 16.72 -5.54 5.84
N TYR A 347 17.02 -6.75 5.46
CA TYR A 347 16.38 -7.97 5.98
C TYR A 347 16.22 -8.02 7.50
N ASN A 348 17.33 -8.02 8.23
CA ASN A 348 17.38 -8.28 9.67
C ASN A 348 17.75 -7.06 10.51
N GLN A 349 17.80 -5.87 9.91
CA GLN A 349 18.24 -4.64 10.57
C GLN A 349 17.11 -3.58 10.60
N PRO A 350 16.05 -3.81 11.40
CA PRO A 350 14.89 -2.91 11.41
C PRO A 350 15.22 -1.50 11.95
N ASN A 351 16.27 -1.39 12.74
CA ASN A 351 16.77 -0.14 13.33
C ASN A 351 17.72 0.63 12.40
N ASP A 352 18.16 0.06 11.27
CA ASP A 352 18.98 0.80 10.32
C ASP A 352 18.13 1.85 9.59
N VAL A 353 18.54 3.10 9.71
CA VAL A 353 17.80 4.24 9.16
C VAL A 353 18.19 4.52 7.71
N LEU A 354 19.45 4.27 7.36
CA LEU A 354 20.00 4.63 6.04
C LEU A 354 19.38 3.81 4.89
N SER A 355 18.98 2.56 5.17
CA SER A 355 18.37 1.68 4.17
C SER A 355 16.91 2.03 3.81
N ARG A 356 16.30 3.04 4.43
CA ARG A 356 14.90 3.44 4.16
C ARG A 356 14.79 4.30 2.92
N SER A 357 15.30 3.79 1.79
CA SER A 357 15.35 4.49 0.50
C SER A 357 15.00 3.54 -0.64
N SER A 358 14.14 4.03 -1.54
CA SER A 358 13.70 3.33 -2.75
C SER A 358 13.54 4.34 -3.89
N ILE A 359 13.61 3.89 -5.14
CA ILE A 359 13.38 4.71 -6.33
C ILE A 359 12.43 3.99 -7.29
N GLY A 360 11.71 4.75 -8.12
CA GLY A 360 10.90 4.16 -9.16
C GLY A 360 10.46 5.16 -10.23
N LEU A 361 9.93 4.60 -11.31
CA LEU A 361 9.40 5.38 -12.43
C LEU A 361 8.15 6.14 -12.04
N GLY A 362 8.05 7.41 -12.45
CA GLY A 362 6.98 8.34 -12.15
C GLY A 362 5.99 8.57 -13.29
N PHE A 363 5.80 7.58 -14.16
CA PHE A 363 4.79 7.68 -15.20
C PHE A 363 3.41 7.35 -14.64
N PHE A 364 2.53 8.34 -14.59
CA PHE A 364 1.12 8.11 -14.27
C PHE A 364 0.36 7.66 -15.51
N PRO A 365 -0.64 6.80 -15.38
CA PRO A 365 -1.16 6.05 -16.49
C PRO A 365 -1.89 6.88 -17.52
N SER A 366 -1.43 6.73 -18.74
CA SER A 366 -2.32 6.60 -19.86
C SER A 366 -2.34 5.11 -20.24
N GLY A 367 -3.33 4.35 -19.73
CA GLY A 367 -3.58 2.97 -20.15
C GLY A 367 -2.60 1.90 -19.63
N GLY A 368 -2.81 1.42 -18.43
CA GLY A 368 -2.54 0.06 -17.96
C GLY A 368 -1.11 -0.43 -18.04
N ASN A 369 -0.29 -0.14 -17.03
CA ASN A 369 0.80 -1.02 -16.55
C ASN A 369 1.70 -0.32 -15.55
N PRO A 370 2.38 -1.10 -14.67
CA PRO A 370 2.06 -0.88 -13.27
C PRO A 370 2.03 0.59 -12.99
N SER A 371 1.02 1.04 -12.30
CA SER A 371 0.92 2.44 -11.92
C SER A 371 2.16 2.80 -11.09
N SER A 372 2.65 4.02 -11.18
CA SER A 372 3.76 4.47 -10.35
C SER A 372 3.51 4.23 -8.86
N SER A 373 2.23 4.25 -8.44
CA SER A 373 1.85 3.92 -7.06
C SER A 373 1.98 2.44 -6.72
N ASP A 374 1.77 1.52 -7.68
CA ASP A 374 2.03 0.09 -7.48
C ASP A 374 3.52 -0.15 -7.32
N THR A 375 4.33 0.45 -8.19
CA THR A 375 5.79 0.39 -8.09
C THR A 375 6.26 0.93 -6.73
N MET A 376 5.74 2.08 -6.28
CA MET A 376 6.10 2.60 -4.95
C MET A 376 5.73 1.64 -3.83
N ALA A 377 4.52 1.07 -3.85
CA ALA A 377 4.11 0.13 -2.81
C ALA A 377 4.97 -1.14 -2.80
N HIS A 378 5.43 -1.60 -3.95
CA HIS A 378 6.36 -2.71 -4.08
C HIS A 378 7.75 -2.36 -3.52
N GLU A 379 8.35 -1.28 -4.02
CA GLU A 379 9.72 -0.89 -3.65
C GLU A 379 9.85 -0.47 -2.18
N VAL A 380 8.86 0.24 -1.65
CA VAL A 380 8.83 0.56 -0.22
C VAL A 380 8.62 -0.70 0.62
N GLY A 381 7.92 -1.71 0.09
CA GLY A 381 7.85 -3.05 0.68
C GLY A 381 9.24 -3.68 0.86
N HIS A 382 10.13 -3.57 -0.14
CA HIS A 382 11.52 -3.99 0.00
C HIS A 382 12.26 -3.19 1.07
N ALA A 383 12.07 -1.86 1.12
CA ALA A 383 12.67 -1.02 2.18
C ALA A 383 12.16 -1.38 3.59
N LEU A 384 10.99 -2.01 3.71
CA LEU A 384 10.49 -2.63 4.94
C LEU A 384 11.13 -4.01 5.22
N GLY A 385 11.99 -4.53 4.34
CA GLY A 385 12.67 -5.82 4.47
C GLY A 385 11.90 -7.01 3.90
N LEU A 386 10.97 -6.78 2.97
CA LEU A 386 10.26 -7.85 2.27
C LEU A 386 11.06 -8.34 1.06
N PHE A 387 10.98 -9.63 0.80
CA PHE A 387 11.42 -10.27 -0.45
C PHE A 387 10.24 -10.48 -1.39
N HIS A 388 10.50 -10.94 -2.60
CA HIS A 388 9.46 -11.23 -3.56
C HIS A 388 8.54 -12.38 -3.13
N ALA A 389 7.24 -12.23 -3.39
CA ALA A 389 6.32 -13.36 -3.44
C ALA A 389 6.52 -14.19 -4.71
N PRO A 390 6.30 -15.52 -4.68
CA PRO A 390 6.65 -16.41 -5.78
C PRO A 390 5.67 -16.32 -6.96
N CYS A 391 5.68 -15.18 -7.67
CA CYS A 391 4.90 -14.99 -8.89
C CYS A 391 5.71 -14.25 -9.96
N GLN A 392 6.18 -14.98 -10.99
CA GLN A 392 7.04 -14.48 -12.07
C GLN A 392 8.37 -13.88 -11.56
N THR A 393 8.85 -14.31 -10.40
CA THR A 393 10.13 -13.93 -9.81
C THR A 393 11.05 -15.15 -9.74
N GLN A 394 12.37 -14.95 -9.88
CA GLN A 394 13.36 -16.02 -9.74
C GLN A 394 13.93 -16.12 -8.32
N ASP A 395 13.73 -15.09 -7.51
CA ASP A 395 14.31 -14.84 -6.18
C ASP A 395 13.23 -14.69 -5.11
N ALA A 396 12.21 -15.53 -5.19
CA ALA A 396 11.10 -15.52 -4.25
C ALA A 396 11.56 -15.84 -2.82
N ASP A 397 10.90 -15.21 -1.84
CA ASP A 397 11.07 -15.54 -0.42
C ASP A 397 10.74 -17.01 -0.16
N PRO A 398 11.72 -17.85 0.25
CA PRO A 398 11.47 -19.26 0.51
C PRO A 398 10.53 -19.49 1.70
N GLN A 399 10.26 -18.48 2.50
CA GLN A 399 9.33 -18.51 3.62
C GLN A 399 7.91 -18.07 3.25
N PHE A 400 7.69 -17.57 2.03
CA PHE A 400 6.36 -17.13 1.60
C PHE A 400 5.41 -18.34 1.54
N PRO A 401 4.27 -18.32 2.28
CA PRO A 401 3.51 -19.56 2.52
C PRO A 401 2.57 -19.96 1.38
N TYR A 402 2.30 -19.05 0.44
CA TYR A 402 1.26 -19.31 -0.59
C TYR A 402 1.88 -19.53 -1.96
N SER A 403 1.59 -20.67 -2.56
CA SER A 403 2.07 -21.02 -3.89
C SER A 403 1.60 -20.01 -4.94
N GLY A 404 2.47 -19.72 -5.92
CA GLY A 404 2.16 -18.79 -7.01
C GLY A 404 1.85 -17.36 -6.55
N GLY A 405 2.36 -16.95 -5.38
CA GLY A 405 2.20 -15.60 -4.84
C GLY A 405 0.77 -15.21 -4.47
N GLY A 406 -0.09 -16.16 -4.11
CA GLY A 406 -1.46 -15.88 -3.69
C GLY A 406 -1.53 -15.04 -2.41
N ILE A 407 -2.68 -14.39 -2.14
CA ILE A 407 -2.85 -13.54 -0.95
C ILE A 407 -3.29 -14.29 0.31
N GLY A 408 -3.52 -15.61 0.22
CA GLY A 408 -3.77 -16.48 1.36
C GLY A 408 -5.15 -16.38 2.00
N THR A 409 -5.69 -15.19 2.12
CA THR A 409 -7.01 -14.90 2.67
C THR A 409 -7.77 -13.89 1.82
N TRP A 410 -9.05 -13.69 2.07
CA TRP A 410 -9.83 -12.66 1.40
C TRP A 410 -9.29 -11.26 1.69
N GLY A 411 -9.15 -10.45 0.63
CA GLY A 411 -8.86 -9.03 0.75
C GLY A 411 -10.14 -8.19 0.89
N TRP A 412 -9.97 -6.92 1.26
CA TRP A 412 -11.03 -5.92 1.26
C TRP A 412 -10.48 -4.55 0.90
N ASP A 413 -10.97 -4.00 -0.20
CA ASP A 413 -10.59 -2.65 -0.63
C ASP A 413 -11.37 -1.60 0.15
N ILE A 414 -10.66 -0.85 0.97
CA ILE A 414 -11.22 0.16 1.87
C ILE A 414 -11.90 1.33 1.12
N PHE A 415 -11.55 1.58 -0.15
CA PHE A 415 -12.16 2.64 -0.95
C PHE A 415 -13.36 2.14 -1.76
N THR A 416 -13.22 1.02 -2.46
CA THR A 416 -14.30 0.47 -3.29
C THR A 416 -15.26 -0.40 -2.50
N LYS A 417 -14.93 -0.76 -1.25
CA LYS A 417 -15.67 -1.67 -0.37
C LYS A 417 -15.87 -3.09 -0.93
N ASN A 418 -15.07 -3.46 -1.93
CA ASN A 418 -15.12 -4.77 -2.56
C ASN A 418 -14.32 -5.81 -1.77
N PHE A 419 -14.86 -7.03 -1.69
CA PHE A 419 -14.13 -8.20 -1.21
C PHE A 419 -13.34 -8.82 -2.36
N LEU A 420 -12.08 -9.19 -2.09
CA LEU A 420 -11.13 -9.65 -3.08
C LEU A 420 -10.81 -11.12 -2.84
N GLU A 421 -11.15 -11.94 -3.81
CA GLU A 421 -11.03 -13.40 -3.71
C GLU A 421 -9.56 -13.85 -3.78
N PRO A 422 -9.07 -14.64 -2.81
CA PRO A 422 -7.65 -15.01 -2.73
C PRO A 422 -7.14 -15.82 -3.93
N SER A 423 -8.01 -16.51 -4.64
CA SER A 423 -7.65 -17.25 -5.87
C SER A 423 -7.33 -16.34 -7.07
N LYS A 424 -7.87 -15.11 -7.06
CA LYS A 424 -7.77 -14.16 -8.18
C LYS A 424 -6.67 -13.12 -8.00
N TYR A 425 -6.25 -12.84 -6.77
CA TYR A 425 -5.28 -11.79 -6.45
C TYR A 425 -3.93 -12.37 -6.07
N LYS A 426 -2.88 -11.61 -6.36
CA LYS A 426 -1.49 -11.93 -6.07
C LYS A 426 -0.92 -10.92 -5.09
N ASP A 427 0.08 -11.35 -4.32
CA ASP A 427 0.74 -10.46 -3.37
C ASP A 427 1.48 -9.34 -4.11
N ILE A 428 1.45 -8.12 -3.53
CA ILE A 428 2.09 -6.93 -4.10
C ILE A 428 3.61 -7.10 -4.26
N MET A 429 4.22 -8.01 -3.51
CA MET A 429 5.64 -8.32 -3.64
C MET A 429 5.96 -9.32 -4.78
N GLY A 430 4.96 -9.72 -5.58
CA GLY A 430 5.15 -10.48 -6.83
C GLY A 430 4.99 -9.60 -8.07
N TYR A 431 5.17 -10.21 -9.25
CA TYR A 431 5.05 -9.52 -10.55
C TYR A 431 3.77 -9.89 -11.32
N CYS A 432 2.80 -10.49 -10.65
CA CYS A 432 1.55 -10.90 -11.28
C CYS A 432 0.38 -10.04 -10.85
N ASP A 433 -0.51 -9.74 -11.78
CA ASP A 433 -1.74 -8.96 -11.56
C ASP A 433 -3.00 -9.87 -11.52
N PRO A 434 -4.09 -9.40 -10.92
CA PRO A 434 -4.23 -8.18 -10.12
C PRO A 434 -3.58 -8.33 -8.72
N THR A 435 -2.98 -7.24 -8.22
CA THR A 435 -2.22 -7.26 -6.97
C THR A 435 -3.05 -6.83 -5.75
N TRP A 436 -2.77 -7.47 -4.62
CA TRP A 436 -3.21 -7.08 -3.29
C TRP A 436 -2.14 -7.43 -2.26
N THR A 437 -2.42 -7.33 -0.96
CA THR A 437 -1.52 -7.78 0.11
C THR A 437 -1.98 -9.10 0.69
N ALA A 438 -1.06 -10.06 0.84
CA ALA A 438 -1.30 -11.27 1.61
C ALA A 438 -1.36 -10.95 3.11
N ASP A 439 -2.06 -11.75 3.90
CA ASP A 439 -2.04 -11.62 5.36
C ASP A 439 -0.63 -11.81 5.93
N TRP A 440 0.17 -12.69 5.33
CA TRP A 440 1.58 -12.89 5.67
C TRP A 440 2.43 -11.62 5.44
N THR A 441 2.29 -10.98 4.27
CA THR A 441 2.95 -9.71 3.92
C THR A 441 2.48 -8.58 4.83
N PHE A 442 1.17 -8.46 5.03
CA PHE A 442 0.55 -7.49 5.94
C PHE A 442 1.11 -7.61 7.37
N ASN A 443 1.26 -8.83 7.86
CA ASN A 443 1.83 -9.10 9.19
C ASN A 443 3.32 -8.72 9.29
N LYS A 444 4.12 -9.02 8.26
CA LYS A 444 5.54 -8.61 8.21
C LYS A 444 5.68 -7.09 8.16
N MET A 445 4.90 -6.41 7.32
CA MET A 445 4.86 -4.94 7.26
C MET A 445 4.47 -4.34 8.61
N TYR A 446 3.43 -4.88 9.26
CA TYR A 446 3.01 -4.43 10.58
C TYR A 446 4.16 -4.47 11.60
N LYS A 447 4.84 -5.60 11.69
CA LYS A 447 5.97 -5.77 12.62
C LYS A 447 7.06 -4.73 12.38
N ARG A 448 7.38 -4.44 11.11
CA ARG A 448 8.39 -3.45 10.76
C ARG A 448 7.92 -2.02 11.06
N ILE A 449 6.72 -1.64 10.64
CA ILE A 449 6.15 -0.30 10.85
C ILE A 449 6.02 -0.01 12.34
N SER A 450 5.46 -0.94 13.11
CA SER A 450 5.32 -0.79 14.57
C SER A 450 6.67 -0.67 15.26
N TYR A 451 7.67 -1.46 14.85
CA TYR A 451 9.02 -1.37 15.40
C TYR A 451 9.63 0.01 15.12
N VAL A 452 9.56 0.47 13.87
CA VAL A 452 10.17 1.74 13.43
C VAL A 452 9.51 2.94 14.13
N ASN A 453 8.19 2.89 14.37
CA ASN A 453 7.46 3.95 15.08
C ASN A 453 7.59 3.85 16.61
N GLY A 454 7.82 2.66 17.14
CA GLY A 454 8.01 2.42 18.59
C GLY A 454 9.47 2.41 19.03
N ALA A 455 10.42 2.34 18.11
CA ALA A 455 11.84 2.43 18.42
C ALA A 455 12.14 3.85 18.88
N GLY A 456 12.57 3.98 20.13
CA GLY A 456 13.18 5.21 20.63
C GLY A 456 14.44 5.59 19.84
N ASP A 457 15.31 6.40 20.43
CA ASP A 457 16.55 6.82 19.80
C ASP A 457 17.33 5.64 19.20
N VAL A 458 17.80 5.82 17.98
CA VAL A 458 18.61 4.83 17.29
C VAL A 458 19.79 4.44 18.17
N ALA A 459 19.91 3.16 18.51
CA ALA A 459 20.98 2.68 19.37
C ALA A 459 22.35 3.13 18.83
N VAL A 460 23.11 3.80 19.66
CA VAL A 460 24.49 4.21 19.30
C VAL A 460 25.40 2.99 19.46
N PRO A 461 26.00 2.48 18.36
CA PRO A 461 26.91 1.35 18.47
C PRO A 461 28.18 1.75 19.23
N THR A 462 28.72 0.84 19.99
CA THR A 462 30.01 1.02 20.69
C THR A 462 31.19 1.02 19.73
N ASP A 463 31.04 0.48 18.53
CA ASP A 463 32.05 0.47 17.49
C ASP A 463 32.14 1.86 16.81
N PRO A 464 33.27 2.59 16.97
CA PRO A 464 33.43 3.93 16.38
C PRO A 464 33.40 3.93 14.85
N GLU A 465 33.71 2.80 14.20
CA GLU A 465 33.62 2.66 12.74
C GLU A 465 32.17 2.77 12.23
N ARG A 466 31.18 2.47 13.09
CA ARG A 466 29.74 2.55 12.80
C ARG A 466 29.13 3.90 13.15
N ALA A 467 29.86 4.77 13.83
CA ALA A 467 29.33 6.06 14.27
C ALA A 467 28.92 6.95 13.08
N PRO A 468 28.03 7.94 13.28
CA PRO A 468 27.72 8.95 12.26
C PRO A 468 28.97 9.54 11.64
N GLY A 469 28.90 9.90 10.35
CA GLY A 469 30.01 10.50 9.61
C GLY A 469 30.08 10.07 8.15
N ARG A 470 31.23 10.34 7.52
CA ARG A 470 31.43 10.14 6.09
C ARG A 470 31.93 8.73 5.77
N PHE A 471 31.35 8.15 4.73
CA PHE A 471 31.72 6.84 4.18
C PHE A 471 31.89 6.94 2.67
N ASN A 472 32.93 6.30 2.14
CA ASN A 472 33.06 6.01 0.72
C ASN A 472 32.16 4.81 0.39
N THR A 473 31.48 4.84 -0.74
CA THR A 473 30.58 3.76 -1.17
C THR A 473 31.19 3.01 -2.33
N ALA A 474 31.49 1.72 -2.15
CA ALA A 474 31.77 0.82 -3.26
C ALA A 474 30.49 0.05 -3.61
N ILE A 475 30.13 0.01 -4.88
CA ILE A 475 28.99 -0.74 -5.40
C ILE A 475 29.52 -2.07 -5.93
N ILE A 476 29.04 -3.17 -5.35
CA ILE A 476 29.26 -4.54 -5.83
C ILE A 476 28.02 -4.92 -6.58
N ALA A 477 28.09 -5.00 -7.91
CA ALA A 477 26.96 -5.40 -8.73
C ALA A 477 26.74 -6.92 -8.68
N ASP A 478 25.59 -7.39 -9.16
CA ASP A 478 25.17 -8.81 -9.19
C ASP A 478 26.10 -9.69 -10.04
N ASP A 479 26.75 -9.12 -11.08
CA ASP A 479 27.77 -9.77 -11.90
C ASP A 479 29.18 -9.78 -11.26
N GLY A 480 29.31 -9.23 -10.04
CA GLY A 480 30.56 -9.12 -9.30
C GLY A 480 31.42 -7.94 -9.70
N THR A 481 30.99 -7.08 -10.62
CA THR A 481 31.73 -5.86 -10.97
C THR A 481 31.72 -4.86 -9.81
N LEU A 482 32.80 -4.09 -9.70
CA LEU A 482 32.98 -3.07 -8.67
C LEU A 482 33.04 -1.68 -9.29
N SER A 483 32.33 -0.73 -8.69
CA SER A 483 32.42 0.67 -9.05
C SER A 483 32.32 1.58 -7.83
N TRP A 484 32.85 2.80 -7.91
CA TRP A 484 32.59 3.81 -6.88
C TRP A 484 31.20 4.40 -7.06
N GLY A 485 30.47 4.52 -5.96
CA GLY A 485 29.23 5.27 -5.84
C GLY A 485 29.46 6.65 -5.23
N THR A 486 28.36 7.37 -4.97
CA THR A 486 28.37 8.64 -4.25
C THR A 486 28.79 8.38 -2.80
N PRO A 487 29.79 9.08 -2.24
CA PRO A 487 30.08 9.02 -0.82
C PRO A 487 28.89 9.49 0.01
N ILE A 488 28.67 8.84 1.16
CA ILE A 488 27.55 9.14 2.05
C ILE A 488 28.07 9.76 3.35
N ASP A 489 27.57 10.95 3.70
CA ASP A 489 27.78 11.58 5.01
C ASP A 489 26.49 11.40 5.83
N THR A 490 26.47 10.39 6.70
CA THR A 490 25.24 10.01 7.42
C THR A 490 25.20 10.57 8.84
N PRO A 491 24.06 11.17 9.26
CA PRO A 491 23.84 11.58 10.64
C PRO A 491 23.44 10.40 11.55
N TRP A 492 23.22 9.22 10.98
CA TRP A 492 22.84 8.01 11.72
C TRP A 492 24.00 7.01 11.74
N PRO A 493 24.05 6.14 12.77
CA PRO A 493 24.98 5.03 12.78
C PRO A 493 24.67 4.04 11.67
N VAL A 494 25.70 3.32 11.22
CA VAL A 494 25.60 2.27 10.22
C VAL A 494 25.35 0.94 10.95
N LEU A 495 24.16 0.34 10.80
CA LEU A 495 23.72 -0.80 11.59
C LEU A 495 23.51 -2.08 10.75
N THR A 496 24.24 -2.21 9.65
CA THR A 496 24.18 -3.38 8.76
C THR A 496 25.34 -4.36 8.98
N ASP A 497 25.37 -5.44 8.19
CA ASP A 497 26.38 -6.49 8.29
C ASP A 497 27.79 -6.00 7.94
N GLU A 498 28.78 -6.49 8.69
CA GLU A 498 30.17 -6.15 8.49
C GLU A 498 30.84 -7.11 7.50
N ARG A 499 31.66 -6.55 6.60
CA ARG A 499 32.54 -7.30 5.70
C ARG A 499 33.96 -6.76 5.78
N THR A 500 34.94 -7.63 5.66
CA THR A 500 36.35 -7.22 5.57
C THR A 500 36.66 -6.69 4.17
N VAL A 501 37.35 -5.56 4.09
CA VAL A 501 37.88 -4.97 2.85
C VAL A 501 39.40 -4.94 2.93
N GLU A 502 40.05 -5.58 1.98
CA GLU A 502 41.51 -5.56 1.84
C GLU A 502 41.96 -4.32 1.09
N ILE A 503 43.04 -3.70 1.54
CA ILE A 503 43.70 -2.60 0.87
C ILE A 503 44.93 -3.18 0.15
N LEU A 504 45.04 -2.91 -1.14
CA LEU A 504 46.07 -3.42 -2.00
C LEU A 504 47.06 -2.31 -2.44
N ASP A 505 48.33 -2.65 -2.55
CA ASP A 505 49.32 -1.81 -3.25
C ASP A 505 49.23 -1.98 -4.79
N ALA A 506 50.05 -1.23 -5.51
CA ALA A 506 50.11 -1.28 -6.97
C ALA A 506 50.52 -2.65 -7.55
N ALA A 507 51.14 -3.51 -6.76
CA ALA A 507 51.51 -4.87 -7.10
C ALA A 507 50.41 -5.90 -6.77
N GLY A 508 49.24 -5.44 -6.21
CA GLY A 508 48.13 -6.28 -5.79
C GLY A 508 48.35 -7.01 -4.46
N LYS A 509 49.41 -6.65 -3.71
CA LYS A 509 49.67 -7.22 -2.38
C LYS A 509 48.81 -6.54 -1.32
N VAL A 510 48.25 -7.33 -0.42
CA VAL A 510 47.47 -6.81 0.73
C VAL A 510 48.43 -6.08 1.70
N ILE A 511 48.17 -4.81 1.91
CA ILE A 511 48.93 -3.94 2.80
C ILE A 511 48.13 -3.49 4.03
N GLY A 512 46.86 -3.78 4.07
CA GLY A 512 45.96 -3.47 5.20
C GLY A 512 44.59 -4.06 5.03
N LYS A 513 43.80 -3.93 6.09
CA LYS A 513 42.36 -4.33 6.10
C LYS A 513 41.56 -3.27 6.82
N VAL A 514 40.34 -3.01 6.33
CA VAL A 514 39.36 -2.13 6.95
C VAL A 514 38.01 -2.79 7.00
N LYS A 515 37.12 -2.25 7.80
CA LYS A 515 35.71 -2.67 7.85
C LYS A 515 34.93 -2.03 6.70
N GLY A 516 34.07 -2.81 6.07
CA GLY A 516 33.02 -2.35 5.18
C GLY A 516 31.66 -2.77 5.74
N PHE A 517 30.65 -1.98 5.51
CA PHE A 517 29.28 -2.22 5.97
C PHE A 517 28.37 -2.44 4.78
N ALA A 518 27.76 -3.62 4.70
CA ALA A 518 27.08 -4.10 3.51
C ALA A 518 25.59 -3.79 3.54
N TYR A 519 25.12 -2.99 2.61
CA TYR A 519 23.71 -2.69 2.35
C TYR A 519 23.23 -3.49 1.14
N PRO A 520 22.43 -4.54 1.33
CA PRO A 520 21.83 -5.26 0.22
C PRO A 520 20.88 -4.36 -0.58
N VAL A 521 20.95 -4.46 -1.90
CA VAL A 521 20.15 -3.68 -2.84
C VAL A 521 19.53 -4.62 -3.86
N GLY A 522 18.33 -4.25 -4.32
CA GLY A 522 17.60 -5.04 -5.28
C GLY A 522 16.86 -6.22 -4.65
N HIS A 523 16.19 -6.94 -5.50
CA HIS A 523 15.21 -7.94 -5.12
C HIS A 523 15.85 -9.19 -4.53
N ASP A 524 17.04 -9.54 -5.00
CA ASP A 524 17.77 -10.75 -4.60
C ASP A 524 18.93 -10.47 -3.63
N GLY A 525 19.19 -9.19 -3.33
CA GLY A 525 20.28 -8.75 -2.47
C GLY A 525 21.68 -9.08 -2.98
N LYS A 526 21.83 -9.43 -4.25
CA LYS A 526 23.13 -9.71 -4.87
C LYS A 526 23.95 -8.44 -5.06
N THR A 527 23.30 -7.35 -5.48
CA THR A 527 23.93 -6.03 -5.45
C THR A 527 24.09 -5.57 -4.01
N THR A 528 25.26 -4.99 -3.70
CA THR A 528 25.57 -4.50 -2.36
C THR A 528 26.24 -3.14 -2.44
N PHE A 529 25.73 -2.16 -1.66
CA PHE A 529 26.48 -0.96 -1.35
C PHE A 529 27.36 -1.23 -0.13
N LEU A 530 28.66 -1.18 -0.33
CA LEU A 530 29.64 -1.40 0.72
C LEU A 530 30.16 -0.05 1.20
N LEU A 531 29.74 0.38 2.39
CA LEU A 531 30.17 1.63 3.00
C LEU A 531 31.46 1.40 3.77
N ILE A 532 32.50 2.15 3.42
CA ILE A 532 33.83 2.10 4.03
C ILE A 532 34.08 3.45 4.67
N ARG A 533 34.37 3.47 5.98
CA ARG A 533 34.61 4.70 6.74
C ARG A 533 35.66 5.57 6.05
N ASP A 534 35.32 6.82 5.76
CA ASP A 534 36.26 7.79 5.24
C ASP A 534 37.13 8.31 6.41
N LYS A 535 38.40 7.94 6.42
CA LYS A 535 39.42 8.40 7.40
C LYS A 535 40.42 9.39 6.78
N GLY A 536 40.07 9.95 5.62
CA GLY A 536 40.98 10.70 4.78
C GLY A 536 41.67 9.80 3.74
N ALA A 537 42.94 9.89 3.58
CA ALA A 537 43.64 9.01 2.63
C ALA A 537 43.74 7.57 3.16
N PHE A 538 43.55 6.59 2.29
CA PHE A 538 44.06 5.23 2.51
C PHE A 538 45.59 5.28 2.71
N ALA A 539 46.19 4.15 3.12
CA ALA A 539 47.63 4.10 3.29
C ALA A 539 48.40 4.74 2.10
N PRO A 540 49.53 5.45 2.29
CA PRO A 540 50.17 6.22 1.21
C PRO A 540 50.54 5.44 -0.05
N ASN A 541 50.67 4.11 0.06
CA ASN A 541 50.94 3.18 -1.04
C ASN A 541 49.73 2.35 -1.47
N ALA A 542 48.53 2.69 -1.00
CA ALA A 542 47.29 2.03 -1.43
C ALA A 542 46.95 2.40 -2.89
N ALA A 543 46.63 1.41 -3.69
CA ALA A 543 46.26 1.57 -5.08
C ALA A 543 44.86 1.05 -5.40
N ALA A 544 44.35 0.11 -4.58
CA ALA A 544 43.01 -0.46 -4.76
C ALA A 544 42.45 -0.99 -3.44
N ILE A 545 41.14 -1.16 -3.43
CA ILE A 545 40.43 -1.94 -2.40
C ILE A 545 39.89 -3.24 -3.00
N LYS A 546 39.68 -4.25 -2.15
CA LYS A 546 39.12 -5.53 -2.53
C LYS A 546 38.26 -6.07 -1.40
N PRO A 547 36.94 -6.25 -1.59
CA PRO A 547 36.14 -6.98 -0.62
C PRO A 547 36.65 -8.40 -0.44
N ALA A 548 36.77 -8.89 0.79
CA ALA A 548 37.29 -10.23 1.06
C ALA A 548 36.42 -11.29 0.33
N GLY A 549 37.09 -12.20 -0.39
CA GLY A 549 36.42 -13.20 -1.22
C GLY A 549 36.00 -12.72 -2.61
N SER A 550 36.13 -11.45 -2.94
CA SER A 550 35.88 -10.94 -4.30
C SER A 550 37.03 -11.34 -5.24
N PRO A 551 36.76 -11.74 -6.50
CA PRO A 551 37.80 -11.96 -7.48
C PRO A 551 38.38 -10.64 -8.04
N VAL A 552 37.66 -9.53 -7.91
CA VAL A 552 38.01 -8.22 -8.48
C VAL A 552 38.37 -7.20 -7.42
N SER A 553 39.17 -6.20 -7.80
CA SER A 553 39.54 -5.06 -6.99
C SER A 553 39.05 -3.76 -7.65
N LEU A 554 38.88 -2.72 -6.85
CA LEU A 554 38.47 -1.38 -7.27
C LEU A 554 39.64 -0.40 -7.03
N ALA A 555 40.08 0.25 -8.10
CA ALA A 555 41.15 1.27 -8.02
C ALA A 555 40.67 2.46 -7.15
N LEU A 556 41.63 3.01 -6.38
CA LEU A 556 41.44 4.19 -5.52
C LEU A 556 41.48 5.49 -6.31
#